data_b46147482ce71b5c03b594c4224fe691
#
_entry.id   b46147482ce71b5c03b594c4224fe691
#
_cell.length_a   1.000
_cell.length_b   1.000
_cell.length_c   1.000
_cell.angle_alpha   90.00
_cell.angle_beta   90.00
_cell.angle_gamma   90.00
#
_symmetry.space_group_name_H-M   'P 1'
#
loop_
_entity.id
_entity.type
_entity.pdbx_description
1 polymer ?
#
loop_
_entity_poly.entity_id
_entity_poly.type
_entity_poly.pdbx_seq_one_letter_code
_entity_poly.pdbx_strand_id
1 'polypeptide(L)'
;MGKTPIKHTLAGYIIKKTDTEGYRSGKLTGEKHLNKITEMMEFVGGRRKLIDQARFIENNTQAGHDGKIRINWIQVNSDIKKIDCDVSSIPELCRLEGVEDSRAKQLRLIESVKQWKSEVGDYDWICRYYDDILGRLEAGKSVTEAEEDMRFKCINAITRIKEPVWERVFSAKVFNDSKKFEKCYRQKMVSILTKYSPYYEKDMEDYDTEGEEDDAKEDKKKSGLEILKMHGIMSYAQTMEWKGPLSYRIDDTCVIDTSKQIYGTIINTQTLEHASPVSLAGCKRIMTIENKANYESMQYDENTLYIFCHGYFTPKEVYFLKKLSLIVSKECEFLHWGDMDFGGISIFLFIKDRIFEKLMPYRMGVADFEEALKKDAGIPLKASTREKLQKKDAGLLTELKEAILESDKTIEQERLL
;
A
#
# COMPACT_ATOMS: atom_id res chain seq x y z
N MET A 1 -15.97 -16.18 -5.45
CA MET A 1 -16.55 -17.48 -5.89
C MET A 1 -15.54 -18.58 -5.56
N GLY A 2 -15.95 -19.62 -4.81
CA GLY A 2 -15.06 -20.74 -4.50
C GLY A 2 -14.72 -21.54 -5.75
N LYS A 3 -13.46 -22.02 -5.86
CA LYS A 3 -13.09 -22.93 -6.96
C LYS A 3 -13.98 -24.16 -6.88
N THR A 4 -14.68 -24.49 -7.95
CA THR A 4 -15.38 -25.79 -8.05
C THR A 4 -14.33 -26.89 -7.88
N PRO A 5 -14.44 -27.77 -6.88
CA PRO A 5 -13.43 -28.78 -6.67
C PRO A 5 -13.35 -29.70 -7.90
N ILE A 6 -12.12 -29.98 -8.35
CA ILE A 6 -11.86 -30.92 -9.43
C ILE A 6 -12.35 -32.31 -8.95
N LYS A 7 -13.25 -32.92 -9.73
CA LYS A 7 -13.76 -34.26 -9.41
C LYS A 7 -12.64 -35.29 -9.50
N HIS A 8 -12.77 -36.36 -8.72
CA HIS A 8 -11.83 -37.49 -8.74
C HIS A 8 -12.11 -38.42 -9.94
N THR A 9 -11.97 -37.85 -11.13
CA THR A 9 -12.16 -38.51 -12.43
C THR A 9 -10.87 -38.50 -13.24
N LEU A 10 -10.76 -39.33 -14.25
CA LEU A 10 -9.61 -39.33 -15.16
C LEU A 10 -9.47 -37.98 -15.88
N ALA A 11 -10.59 -37.41 -16.35
CA ALA A 11 -10.62 -36.08 -16.96
C ALA A 11 -10.10 -35.02 -15.95
N GLY A 12 -10.59 -35.05 -14.70
CA GLY A 12 -10.12 -34.18 -13.62
C GLY A 12 -8.63 -34.35 -13.34
N TYR A 13 -8.11 -35.56 -13.37
CA TYR A 13 -6.66 -35.80 -13.22
C TYR A 13 -5.87 -35.17 -14.38
N ILE A 14 -6.29 -35.37 -15.63
CA ILE A 14 -5.64 -34.81 -16.81
C ILE A 14 -5.61 -33.27 -16.72
N ILE A 15 -6.74 -32.65 -16.41
CA ILE A 15 -6.87 -31.21 -16.21
C ILE A 15 -5.87 -30.71 -15.13
N LYS A 16 -5.89 -31.35 -13.94
CA LYS A 16 -5.00 -31.00 -12.83
C LYS A 16 -3.52 -31.08 -13.21
N LYS A 17 -3.12 -32.12 -13.94
CA LYS A 17 -1.73 -32.31 -14.39
C LYS A 17 -1.31 -31.36 -15.50
N THR A 18 -2.27 -30.82 -16.25
CA THR A 18 -2.00 -29.88 -17.35
C THR A 18 -2.05 -28.43 -16.89
N ASP A 19 -2.78 -28.10 -15.83
CA ASP A 19 -2.89 -26.74 -15.29
C ASP A 19 -1.56 -26.24 -14.71
N THR A 20 -0.69 -25.78 -15.58
CA THR A 20 0.62 -25.21 -15.28
C THR A 20 0.71 -23.78 -15.79
N GLU A 21 1.71 -23.03 -15.36
CA GLU A 21 1.98 -21.68 -15.89
C GLU A 21 2.12 -21.68 -17.41
N GLY A 22 2.80 -22.70 -17.97
CA GLY A 22 2.96 -22.86 -19.42
C GLY A 22 1.63 -23.06 -20.14
N TYR A 23 0.68 -23.80 -19.57
CA TYR A 23 -0.67 -23.96 -20.11
C TYR A 23 -1.45 -22.65 -20.05
N ARG A 24 -1.52 -22.04 -18.87
CA ARG A 24 -2.25 -20.78 -18.66
C ARG A 24 -1.73 -19.63 -19.53
N SER A 25 -0.41 -19.55 -19.74
CA SER A 25 0.21 -18.56 -20.64
C SER A 25 0.12 -18.91 -22.13
N GLY A 26 -0.38 -20.08 -22.48
CA GLY A 26 -0.44 -20.55 -23.87
C GLY A 26 0.88 -21.04 -24.46
N LYS A 27 1.95 -21.11 -23.66
CA LYS A 27 3.28 -21.60 -24.09
C LYS A 27 3.35 -23.12 -24.19
N LEU A 28 2.52 -23.82 -23.42
CA LEU A 28 2.41 -25.28 -23.50
C LEU A 28 1.57 -25.67 -24.72
N THR A 29 2.17 -26.36 -25.66
CA THR A 29 1.56 -26.88 -26.89
C THR A 29 1.92 -28.33 -27.10
N GLY A 30 1.17 -29.03 -27.98
CA GLY A 30 1.43 -30.42 -28.33
C GLY A 30 0.92 -31.43 -27.29
N GLU A 31 1.54 -32.60 -27.27
CA GLU A 31 1.10 -33.72 -26.44
C GLU A 31 1.73 -33.75 -25.06
N LYS A 32 0.91 -34.11 -24.10
CA LYS A 32 1.34 -34.47 -22.74
C LYS A 32 1.22 -35.97 -22.54
N HIS A 33 2.31 -36.56 -22.11
CA HIS A 33 2.37 -38.01 -21.84
C HIS A 33 2.19 -38.26 -20.34
N LEU A 34 1.12 -39.00 -20.02
CA LEU A 34 0.78 -39.37 -18.64
C LEU A 34 1.05 -40.85 -18.41
N ASN A 35 2.13 -41.18 -17.73
CA ASN A 35 2.61 -42.53 -17.50
C ASN A 35 2.53 -43.03 -16.05
N LYS A 36 2.06 -42.17 -15.13
CA LYS A 36 1.93 -42.51 -13.71
C LYS A 36 0.61 -43.19 -13.44
N ILE A 37 0.45 -44.42 -13.93
CA ILE A 37 -0.82 -45.15 -13.86
C ILE A 37 -1.26 -45.45 -12.42
N THR A 38 -0.36 -45.80 -11.52
CA THR A 38 -0.67 -45.99 -10.09
C THR A 38 -1.29 -44.75 -9.46
N GLU A 39 -0.69 -43.56 -9.72
CA GLU A 39 -1.22 -42.30 -9.21
C GLU A 39 -2.60 -42.00 -9.78
N MET A 40 -2.85 -42.32 -11.06
CA MET A 40 -4.17 -42.17 -11.67
C MET A 40 -5.21 -43.10 -11.02
N MET A 41 -4.83 -44.39 -10.79
CA MET A 41 -5.71 -45.36 -10.12
C MET A 41 -6.10 -44.89 -8.72
N GLU A 42 -5.15 -44.44 -7.94
CA GLU A 42 -5.38 -43.88 -6.60
C GLU A 42 -6.32 -42.65 -6.67
N PHE A 43 -6.05 -41.71 -7.61
CA PHE A 43 -6.85 -40.51 -7.77
C PHE A 43 -8.30 -40.78 -8.13
N VAL A 44 -8.56 -41.72 -9.04
CA VAL A 44 -9.92 -42.05 -9.49
C VAL A 44 -10.63 -43.06 -8.60
N GLY A 45 -9.93 -43.67 -7.63
CA GLY A 45 -10.48 -44.64 -6.69
C GLY A 45 -10.52 -46.07 -7.20
N GLY A 46 -9.49 -46.48 -7.97
CA GLY A 46 -9.20 -47.88 -8.31
C GLY A 46 -9.09 -48.17 -9.80
N ARG A 47 -8.48 -49.35 -10.10
CA ARG A 47 -8.17 -49.81 -11.47
C ARG A 47 -9.41 -49.89 -12.35
N ARG A 48 -10.49 -50.45 -11.87
CA ARG A 48 -11.74 -50.63 -12.64
C ARG A 48 -12.30 -49.28 -13.06
N LYS A 49 -12.40 -48.33 -12.16
CA LYS A 49 -12.86 -46.98 -12.44
C LYS A 49 -11.97 -46.28 -13.47
N LEU A 50 -10.67 -46.45 -13.40
CA LEU A 50 -9.71 -45.86 -14.35
C LEU A 50 -9.99 -46.41 -15.77
N ILE A 51 -10.17 -47.74 -15.93
CA ILE A 51 -10.44 -48.40 -17.21
C ILE A 51 -11.77 -47.93 -17.77
N ASP A 52 -12.84 -47.91 -16.97
CA ASP A 52 -14.18 -47.49 -17.40
C ASP A 52 -14.16 -46.02 -17.86
N GLN A 53 -13.47 -45.14 -17.14
CA GLN A 53 -13.37 -43.72 -17.51
C GLN A 53 -12.46 -43.50 -18.72
N ALA A 54 -11.38 -44.27 -18.87
CA ALA A 54 -10.52 -44.20 -20.04
C ALA A 54 -11.31 -44.58 -21.32
N ARG A 55 -12.08 -45.66 -21.26
CA ARG A 55 -13.02 -46.06 -22.35
C ARG A 55 -14.04 -44.98 -22.63
N PHE A 56 -14.61 -44.40 -21.58
CA PHE A 56 -15.60 -43.34 -21.75
C PHE A 56 -14.99 -42.15 -22.51
N ILE A 57 -13.80 -41.68 -22.13
CA ILE A 57 -13.14 -40.57 -22.83
C ILE A 57 -12.84 -40.95 -24.28
N GLU A 58 -12.30 -42.17 -24.53
CA GLU A 58 -11.91 -42.62 -25.88
C GLU A 58 -13.12 -42.70 -26.81
N ASN A 59 -14.28 -43.16 -26.31
CA ASN A 59 -15.44 -43.45 -27.14
C ASN A 59 -16.55 -42.38 -27.12
N ASN A 60 -16.52 -41.44 -26.16
CA ASN A 60 -17.62 -40.49 -25.96
C ASN A 60 -17.17 -39.02 -25.96
N THR A 61 -15.91 -38.73 -26.24
CA THR A 61 -15.42 -37.36 -26.42
C THR A 61 -14.96 -37.13 -27.87
N GLN A 62 -15.09 -35.90 -28.33
CA GLN A 62 -14.54 -35.52 -29.66
C GLN A 62 -13.01 -35.69 -29.69
N ALA A 63 -12.37 -35.33 -28.59
CA ALA A 63 -10.92 -35.47 -28.44
C ALA A 63 -10.44 -36.92 -28.49
N GLY A 64 -11.25 -37.87 -28.00
CA GLY A 64 -11.01 -39.32 -28.16
C GLY A 64 -11.14 -39.75 -29.59
N HIS A 65 -12.24 -39.40 -30.26
CA HIS A 65 -12.51 -39.72 -31.67
C HIS A 65 -11.47 -39.12 -32.63
N ASP A 66 -11.03 -37.89 -32.38
CA ASP A 66 -10.01 -37.20 -33.19
C ASP A 66 -8.56 -37.69 -32.90
N GLY A 67 -8.40 -38.64 -31.97
CA GLY A 67 -7.08 -39.11 -31.55
C GLY A 67 -6.23 -38.08 -30.79
N LYS A 68 -6.86 -37.01 -30.30
CA LYS A 68 -6.19 -36.00 -29.44
C LYS A 68 -5.98 -36.51 -28.01
N ILE A 69 -6.80 -37.45 -27.56
CA ILE A 69 -6.60 -38.22 -26.35
C ILE A 69 -6.49 -39.69 -26.77
N ARG A 70 -5.34 -40.30 -26.53
CA ARG A 70 -5.06 -41.69 -26.90
C ARG A 70 -4.74 -42.51 -25.65
N ILE A 71 -5.50 -43.57 -25.46
CA ILE A 71 -5.26 -44.54 -24.39
C ILE A 71 -4.34 -45.62 -24.96
N ASN A 72 -3.14 -45.73 -24.45
CA ASN A 72 -2.21 -46.75 -24.89
C ASN A 72 -2.36 -47.98 -23.95
N TRP A 73 -3.03 -49.01 -24.46
CA TRP A 73 -3.29 -50.23 -23.74
C TRP A 73 -2.07 -51.17 -23.77
N ILE A 74 -1.73 -51.87 -22.66
CA ILE A 74 -0.84 -52.99 -22.66
C ILE A 74 -1.58 -54.23 -23.16
N GLN A 75 -2.76 -54.47 -22.61
CA GLN A 75 -3.73 -55.44 -23.09
C GLN A 75 -5.06 -54.76 -23.21
N VAL A 76 -5.66 -54.87 -24.39
CA VAL A 76 -6.91 -54.15 -24.72
C VAL A 76 -7.96 -54.36 -23.62
N ASN A 77 -8.45 -53.25 -23.11
CA ASN A 77 -9.47 -53.21 -22.06
C ASN A 77 -9.08 -53.75 -20.69
N SER A 78 -7.82 -54.01 -20.41
CA SER A 78 -7.40 -54.54 -19.08
C SER A 78 -6.35 -53.71 -18.42
N ASP A 79 -5.28 -53.27 -19.11
CA ASP A 79 -4.18 -52.51 -18.55
C ASP A 79 -3.79 -51.35 -19.45
N ILE A 80 -3.62 -50.20 -18.82
CA ILE A 80 -3.17 -48.95 -19.48
C ILE A 80 -1.66 -48.82 -19.28
N LYS A 81 -0.94 -48.57 -20.37
CA LYS A 81 0.50 -48.25 -20.37
C LYS A 81 0.76 -46.79 -20.11
N LYS A 82 0.07 -45.90 -20.84
CA LYS A 82 0.14 -44.46 -20.73
C LYS A 82 -1.10 -43.84 -21.38
N ILE A 83 -1.32 -42.58 -21.09
CA ILE A 83 -2.32 -41.76 -21.76
C ILE A 83 -1.60 -40.59 -22.41
N ASP A 84 -1.77 -40.42 -23.70
CA ASP A 84 -1.30 -39.26 -24.45
C ASP A 84 -2.46 -38.29 -24.65
N CYS A 85 -2.26 -37.05 -24.27
CA CYS A 85 -3.29 -36.01 -24.32
C CYS A 85 -2.74 -34.77 -25.02
N ASP A 86 -3.32 -34.42 -26.16
CA ASP A 86 -3.06 -33.12 -26.79
C ASP A 86 -3.64 -32.00 -25.93
N VAL A 87 -2.83 -30.97 -25.68
CA VAL A 87 -3.20 -29.84 -24.83
C VAL A 87 -4.45 -29.11 -25.35
N SER A 88 -4.71 -29.16 -26.66
CA SER A 88 -5.90 -28.56 -27.29
C SER A 88 -7.23 -29.24 -26.88
N SER A 89 -7.19 -30.45 -26.28
CA SER A 89 -8.35 -31.18 -25.79
C SER A 89 -8.79 -30.76 -24.36
N ILE A 90 -7.98 -30.03 -23.64
CA ILE A 90 -8.26 -29.63 -22.25
C ILE A 90 -9.56 -28.83 -22.10
N PRO A 91 -9.91 -27.87 -22.99
CA PRO A 91 -11.19 -27.15 -22.91
C PRO A 91 -12.41 -28.09 -23.00
N GLU A 92 -12.32 -29.19 -23.76
CA GLU A 92 -13.40 -30.18 -23.84
C GLU A 92 -13.52 -30.97 -22.51
N LEU A 93 -12.40 -31.41 -21.95
CA LEU A 93 -12.38 -32.09 -20.63
C LEU A 93 -12.93 -31.17 -19.54
N CYS A 94 -12.59 -29.87 -19.56
CA CYS A 94 -13.12 -28.91 -18.61
C CYS A 94 -14.65 -28.80 -18.71
N ARG A 95 -15.20 -28.76 -19.93
CA ARG A 95 -16.65 -28.79 -20.13
C ARG A 95 -17.32 -30.07 -19.63
N LEU A 96 -16.66 -31.23 -19.84
CA LEU A 96 -17.13 -32.52 -19.36
C LEU A 96 -17.20 -32.54 -17.82
N GLU A 97 -16.20 -31.98 -17.15
CA GLU A 97 -16.16 -31.90 -15.70
C GLU A 97 -17.01 -30.76 -15.09
N GLY A 98 -17.47 -29.83 -15.91
CA GLY A 98 -18.19 -28.63 -15.44
C GLY A 98 -17.29 -27.63 -14.71
N VAL A 99 -16.00 -27.55 -15.06
CA VAL A 99 -15.03 -26.60 -14.49
C VAL A 99 -14.60 -25.60 -15.55
N GLU A 100 -14.22 -24.39 -15.10
CA GLU A 100 -13.68 -23.37 -16.01
C GLU A 100 -12.28 -23.76 -16.47
N ASP A 101 -12.00 -23.65 -17.77
CA ASP A 101 -10.65 -23.81 -18.31
C ASP A 101 -9.73 -22.69 -17.80
N SER A 102 -8.62 -23.07 -17.17
CA SER A 102 -7.69 -22.12 -16.53
C SER A 102 -7.03 -21.18 -17.53
N ARG A 103 -6.82 -21.60 -18.79
CA ARG A 103 -6.31 -20.72 -19.87
C ARG A 103 -7.35 -19.70 -20.29
N ALA A 104 -8.61 -20.12 -20.48
CA ALA A 104 -9.70 -19.23 -20.81
C ALA A 104 -9.94 -18.22 -19.68
N LYS A 105 -9.91 -18.67 -18.43
CA LYS A 105 -9.97 -17.80 -17.25
C LYS A 105 -8.84 -16.76 -17.26
N GLN A 106 -7.61 -17.19 -17.56
CA GLN A 106 -6.45 -16.30 -17.60
C GLN A 106 -6.61 -15.19 -18.65
N LEU A 107 -7.05 -15.54 -19.86
CA LEU A 107 -7.32 -14.58 -20.94
C LEU A 107 -8.42 -13.58 -20.55
N ARG A 108 -9.48 -14.05 -19.92
CA ARG A 108 -10.57 -13.20 -19.44
C ARG A 108 -10.08 -12.21 -18.36
N LEU A 109 -9.22 -12.67 -17.44
CA LEU A 109 -8.64 -11.80 -16.41
C LEU A 109 -7.70 -10.76 -17.02
N ILE A 110 -6.87 -11.12 -18.00
CA ILE A 110 -6.01 -10.18 -18.72
C ILE A 110 -6.85 -9.08 -19.38
N GLU A 111 -7.94 -9.46 -20.05
CA GLU A 111 -8.83 -8.49 -20.71
C GLU A 111 -9.51 -7.56 -19.70
N SER A 112 -10.03 -8.11 -18.60
CA SER A 112 -10.62 -7.32 -17.51
C SER A 112 -9.63 -6.32 -16.93
N VAL A 113 -8.39 -6.74 -16.63
CA VAL A 113 -7.35 -5.85 -16.09
C VAL A 113 -6.96 -4.75 -17.09
N LYS A 114 -6.86 -5.08 -18.39
CA LYS A 114 -6.63 -4.08 -19.45
C LYS A 114 -7.75 -3.04 -19.52
N GLN A 115 -8.99 -3.47 -19.38
CA GLN A 115 -10.13 -2.56 -19.33
C GLN A 115 -10.03 -1.62 -18.12
N TRP A 116 -9.80 -2.13 -16.92
CA TRP A 116 -9.61 -1.30 -15.73
C TRP A 116 -8.44 -0.32 -15.85
N LYS A 117 -7.33 -0.75 -16.46
CA LYS A 117 -6.18 0.11 -16.74
C LYS A 117 -6.58 1.26 -17.67
N SER A 118 -7.38 1.00 -18.72
CA SER A 118 -7.79 2.04 -19.66
C SER A 118 -8.64 3.16 -19.04
N GLU A 119 -9.26 2.92 -17.88
CA GLU A 119 -10.08 3.90 -17.18
C GLU A 119 -9.29 4.96 -16.40
N VAL A 120 -8.01 4.74 -16.12
CA VAL A 120 -7.21 5.64 -15.27
C VAL A 120 -6.37 6.66 -16.06
N GLY A 121 -6.36 6.58 -17.39
CA GLY A 121 -5.54 7.47 -18.22
C GLY A 121 -4.03 7.26 -18.01
N ASP A 122 -3.25 8.30 -18.25
CA ASP A 122 -1.77 8.24 -18.30
C ASP A 122 -1.09 8.52 -16.94
N TYR A 123 -1.73 8.21 -15.83
CA TYR A 123 -1.08 8.31 -14.52
C TYR A 123 -0.02 7.20 -14.36
N ASP A 124 1.26 7.55 -14.47
CA ASP A 124 2.39 6.62 -14.53
C ASP A 124 2.40 5.59 -13.38
N TRP A 125 2.19 6.02 -12.13
CA TRP A 125 2.29 5.14 -10.98
C TRP A 125 1.20 4.05 -10.94
N ILE A 126 -0.05 4.38 -11.32
CA ILE A 126 -1.14 3.41 -11.34
C ILE A 126 -1.02 2.49 -12.56
N CYS A 127 -0.49 2.98 -13.67
CA CYS A 127 -0.16 2.16 -14.82
C CYS A 127 0.85 1.08 -14.46
N ARG A 128 1.90 1.40 -13.68
CA ARG A 128 2.87 0.41 -13.16
C ARG A 128 2.23 -0.68 -12.31
N TYR A 129 1.24 -0.34 -11.48
CA TYR A 129 0.47 -1.33 -10.73
C TYR A 129 -0.26 -2.33 -11.65
N TYR A 130 -0.94 -1.82 -12.69
CA TYR A 130 -1.63 -2.67 -13.65
C TYR A 130 -0.67 -3.50 -14.50
N ASP A 131 0.47 -2.94 -14.89
CA ASP A 131 1.48 -3.64 -15.70
C ASP A 131 2.12 -4.80 -14.91
N ASP A 132 2.35 -4.65 -13.62
CA ASP A 132 2.82 -5.73 -12.75
C ASP A 132 1.80 -6.89 -12.69
N ILE A 133 0.51 -6.59 -12.55
CA ILE A 133 -0.54 -7.62 -12.60
C ILE A 133 -0.60 -8.29 -13.96
N LEU A 134 -0.61 -7.52 -15.05
CA LEU A 134 -0.64 -8.04 -16.41
C LEU A 134 0.57 -8.92 -16.70
N GLY A 135 1.78 -8.49 -16.35
CA GLY A 135 2.99 -9.28 -16.55
C GLY A 135 2.94 -10.62 -15.80
N ARG A 136 2.41 -10.65 -14.58
CA ARG A 136 2.23 -11.91 -13.85
C ARG A 136 1.15 -12.81 -14.50
N LEU A 137 0.05 -12.24 -14.95
CA LEU A 137 -0.99 -12.99 -15.67
C LEU A 137 -0.46 -13.54 -17.00
N GLU A 138 0.22 -12.74 -17.80
CA GLU A 138 0.80 -13.15 -19.09
C GLU A 138 1.87 -14.24 -18.94
N ALA A 139 2.58 -14.25 -17.81
CA ALA A 139 3.46 -15.34 -17.42
C ALA A 139 2.74 -16.62 -16.98
N GLY A 140 1.40 -16.63 -16.92
CA GLY A 140 0.61 -17.77 -16.50
C GLY A 140 0.50 -17.96 -14.99
N LYS A 141 0.95 -16.99 -14.19
CA LYS A 141 0.85 -17.06 -12.72
C LYS A 141 -0.60 -16.89 -12.27
N SER A 142 -0.97 -17.53 -11.17
CA SER A 142 -2.26 -17.33 -10.54
C SER A 142 -2.24 -16.01 -9.74
N VAL A 143 -3.05 -15.05 -10.14
CA VAL A 143 -3.13 -13.72 -9.53
C VAL A 143 -4.53 -13.52 -8.97
N THR A 144 -4.70 -13.81 -7.66
CA THR A 144 -6.00 -13.76 -6.98
C THR A 144 -6.60 -12.35 -6.95
N GLU A 145 -5.75 -11.31 -6.87
CA GLU A 145 -6.19 -9.92 -6.90
C GLU A 145 -6.86 -9.52 -8.22
N ALA A 146 -6.53 -10.19 -9.33
CA ALA A 146 -7.15 -9.96 -10.64
C ALA A 146 -8.61 -10.45 -10.71
N GLU A 147 -9.05 -11.27 -9.77
CA GLU A 147 -10.43 -11.76 -9.66
C GLU A 147 -11.32 -10.77 -8.86
N GLU A 148 -10.78 -9.69 -8.33
CA GLU A 148 -11.48 -8.74 -7.47
C GLU A 148 -11.76 -7.41 -8.21
N ASP A 149 -12.77 -7.34 -9.09
CA ASP A 149 -13.15 -6.12 -9.81
C ASP A 149 -13.34 -4.90 -8.90
N MET A 150 -13.88 -5.13 -7.69
CA MET A 150 -14.07 -4.06 -6.71
C MET A 150 -12.77 -3.47 -6.18
N ARG A 151 -11.65 -4.20 -6.24
CA ARG A 151 -10.32 -3.67 -5.92
C ARG A 151 -9.90 -2.64 -6.95
N PHE A 152 -10.07 -2.96 -8.23
CA PHE A 152 -9.75 -2.05 -9.34
C PHE A 152 -10.67 -0.82 -9.34
N LYS A 153 -11.96 -1.03 -9.14
CA LYS A 153 -12.90 0.07 -8.96
C LYS A 153 -12.48 1.00 -7.83
N CYS A 154 -12.02 0.45 -6.71
CA CYS A 154 -11.60 1.21 -5.54
C CYS A 154 -10.35 2.04 -5.83
N ILE A 155 -9.29 1.42 -6.37
CA ILE A 155 -8.05 2.15 -6.65
C ILE A 155 -8.26 3.22 -7.74
N ASN A 156 -9.05 2.94 -8.77
CA ASN A 156 -9.39 3.92 -9.80
C ASN A 156 -10.22 5.09 -9.24
N ALA A 157 -11.08 4.84 -8.25
CA ALA A 157 -11.80 5.90 -7.57
C ALA A 157 -10.86 6.80 -6.74
N ILE A 158 -9.83 6.23 -6.11
CA ILE A 158 -8.81 6.99 -5.36
C ILE A 158 -8.05 7.93 -6.29
N THR A 159 -7.64 7.49 -7.49
CA THR A 159 -6.91 8.36 -8.43
C THR A 159 -7.73 9.56 -8.93
N ARG A 160 -9.07 9.48 -8.84
CA ARG A 160 -10.00 10.53 -9.30
C ARG A 160 -10.38 11.54 -8.20
N ILE A 161 -9.87 11.37 -6.97
CA ILE A 161 -10.15 12.29 -5.86
C ILE A 161 -9.43 13.62 -6.15
N LYS A 162 -10.21 14.68 -6.37
CA LYS A 162 -9.69 16.06 -6.54
C LYS A 162 -9.74 16.85 -5.24
N GLU A 163 -10.78 16.61 -4.44
CA GLU A 163 -11.03 17.26 -3.16
C GLU A 163 -11.07 16.19 -2.05
N PRO A 164 -10.51 16.48 -0.86
CA PRO A 164 -10.52 15.55 0.25
C PRO A 164 -11.92 15.05 0.58
N VAL A 165 -12.04 13.76 0.81
CA VAL A 165 -13.32 13.09 1.10
C VAL A 165 -13.21 12.24 2.36
N TRP A 166 -14.25 12.25 3.17
CA TRP A 166 -14.33 11.37 4.33
C TRP A 166 -14.35 9.91 3.92
N GLU A 167 -13.58 9.07 4.58
CA GLU A 167 -13.47 7.64 4.30
C GLU A 167 -14.83 6.94 4.21
N ARG A 168 -15.77 7.28 5.11
CA ARG A 168 -17.12 6.73 5.08
C ARG A 168 -17.95 7.20 3.89
N VAL A 169 -17.74 8.45 3.46
CA VAL A 169 -18.39 9.01 2.26
C VAL A 169 -17.80 8.36 1.01
N PHE A 170 -16.48 8.23 0.94
CA PHE A 170 -15.80 7.48 -0.13
C PHE A 170 -16.32 6.05 -0.22
N SER A 171 -16.35 5.34 0.92
CA SER A 171 -16.86 3.98 0.99
C SER A 171 -18.30 3.87 0.49
N ALA A 172 -19.19 4.77 0.91
CA ALA A 172 -20.58 4.78 0.46
C ALA A 172 -20.69 5.00 -1.06
N LYS A 173 -19.92 5.93 -1.62
CA LYS A 173 -19.91 6.23 -3.08
C LYS A 173 -19.40 5.06 -3.91
N VAL A 174 -18.34 4.39 -3.48
CA VAL A 174 -17.70 3.31 -4.26
C VAL A 174 -18.42 1.98 -4.10
N PHE A 175 -18.86 1.66 -2.89
CA PHE A 175 -19.35 0.32 -2.51
C PHE A 175 -20.85 0.28 -2.16
N ASN A 176 -21.51 1.42 -2.08
CA ASN A 176 -22.87 1.55 -1.53
C ASN A 176 -22.98 1.03 -0.07
N ASP A 177 -21.86 1.09 0.67
CA ASP A 177 -21.72 0.67 2.06
C ASP A 177 -20.65 1.54 2.74
N SER A 178 -21.02 2.31 3.77
CA SER A 178 -20.14 3.28 4.43
C SER A 178 -18.97 2.66 5.21
N LYS A 179 -18.99 1.36 5.48
CA LYS A 179 -17.96 0.65 6.26
C LYS A 179 -17.15 -0.37 5.44
N LYS A 180 -17.53 -0.63 4.19
CA LYS A 180 -16.92 -1.70 3.39
C LYS A 180 -15.47 -1.40 3.02
N PHE A 181 -15.13 -0.14 2.75
CA PHE A 181 -13.75 0.27 2.53
C PHE A 181 -12.89 -0.05 3.73
N GLU A 182 -13.26 0.44 4.91
CA GLU A 182 -12.55 0.21 6.16
C GLU A 182 -12.30 -1.27 6.45
N LYS A 183 -13.36 -2.10 6.30
CA LYS A 183 -13.30 -3.52 6.68
C LYS A 183 -12.58 -4.41 5.67
N CYS A 184 -12.67 -4.11 4.37
CA CYS A 184 -12.27 -5.05 3.32
C CYS A 184 -11.18 -4.53 2.37
N TYR A 185 -11.07 -3.20 2.23
CA TYR A 185 -10.24 -2.61 1.17
C TYR A 185 -9.17 -1.65 1.67
N ARG A 186 -9.31 -1.05 2.86
CA ARG A 186 -8.33 -0.09 3.41
C ARG A 186 -6.91 -0.64 3.32
N GLN A 187 -6.65 -1.80 3.93
CA GLN A 187 -5.31 -2.38 3.95
C GLN A 187 -4.79 -2.72 2.55
N LYS A 188 -5.65 -3.23 1.66
CA LYS A 188 -5.30 -3.52 0.27
C LYS A 188 -4.89 -2.24 -0.48
N MET A 189 -5.63 -1.15 -0.30
CA MET A 189 -5.32 0.14 -0.92
C MET A 189 -4.05 0.75 -0.35
N VAL A 190 -3.88 0.71 0.97
CA VAL A 190 -2.64 1.14 1.63
C VAL A 190 -1.44 0.41 1.02
N SER A 191 -1.48 -0.92 0.89
CA SER A 191 -0.38 -1.70 0.30
C SER A 191 -0.08 -1.29 -1.16
N ILE A 192 -1.11 -1.04 -1.97
CA ILE A 192 -0.93 -0.59 -3.36
C ILE A 192 -0.32 0.82 -3.39
N LEU A 193 -0.86 1.74 -2.59
CA LEU A 193 -0.42 3.12 -2.55
C LEU A 193 1.02 3.23 -2.02
N THR A 194 1.38 2.47 -0.98
CA THR A 194 2.76 2.41 -0.47
C THR A 194 3.74 1.96 -1.54
N LYS A 195 3.37 0.97 -2.35
CA LYS A 195 4.29 0.39 -3.33
C LYS A 195 4.45 1.22 -4.61
N TYR A 196 3.38 1.87 -5.06
CA TYR A 196 3.35 2.46 -6.41
C TYR A 196 3.19 3.98 -6.43
N SER A 197 2.66 4.61 -5.37
CA SER A 197 2.38 6.04 -5.34
C SER A 197 3.65 6.89 -5.36
N PRO A 198 3.69 8.01 -6.12
CA PRO A 198 4.81 8.92 -6.14
C PRO A 198 4.94 9.78 -4.87
N TYR A 199 3.87 9.82 -4.03
CA TYR A 199 3.89 10.56 -2.77
C TYR A 199 4.65 9.85 -1.66
N TYR A 200 4.90 8.57 -1.86
CA TYR A 200 5.70 7.73 -0.99
C TYR A 200 7.00 7.43 -1.72
N GLU A 201 8.05 8.19 -1.42
CA GLU A 201 9.37 7.91 -1.96
C GLU A 201 9.88 6.54 -1.52
N LYS A 202 10.73 5.93 -2.34
CA LYS A 202 11.32 4.58 -2.28
C LYS A 202 11.84 4.10 -0.91
N ASP A 203 11.80 4.94 0.12
CA ASP A 203 12.31 4.63 1.45
C ASP A 203 11.37 3.77 2.32
N MET A 204 10.19 3.39 1.80
CA MET A 204 9.22 2.54 2.51
C MET A 204 9.03 1.16 1.87
N GLU A 205 10.04 0.63 1.19
CA GLU A 205 9.95 -0.63 0.43
C GLU A 205 9.79 -1.92 1.27
N ASP A 206 9.77 -1.87 2.60
CA ASP A 206 9.73 -3.09 3.42
C ASP A 206 8.56 -3.14 4.42
N TYR A 207 7.32 -3.23 3.93
CA TYR A 207 6.15 -3.56 4.78
C TYR A 207 5.59 -4.97 4.56
N ASP A 208 6.38 -5.90 4.04
CA ASP A 208 6.04 -7.31 3.96
C ASP A 208 6.92 -8.13 4.93
N THR A 209 6.54 -8.19 6.21
CA THR A 209 7.00 -9.26 7.09
C THR A 209 5.87 -9.72 8.00
N GLU A 210 5.50 -10.98 7.84
CA GLU A 210 4.62 -11.73 8.73
C GLU A 210 5.29 -11.89 10.10
N GLY A 211 4.59 -11.56 11.17
CA GLY A 211 5.01 -11.76 12.55
C GLY A 211 4.96 -10.51 13.40
N GLU A 212 3.80 -10.19 14.01
CA GLU A 212 3.57 -8.91 14.65
C GLU A 212 3.10 -9.00 16.09
N GLU A 213 3.81 -8.30 16.95
CA GLU A 213 3.35 -7.83 18.26
C GLU A 213 2.43 -6.63 18.11
N ASP A 214 1.53 -6.38 19.07
CA ASP A 214 0.42 -5.42 18.95
C ASP A 214 0.85 -3.96 18.70
N ASP A 215 2.00 -3.53 19.19
CA ASP A 215 2.55 -2.16 18.97
C ASP A 215 2.92 -1.90 17.51
N ALA A 216 3.46 -2.90 16.80
CA ALA A 216 3.77 -2.80 15.39
C ALA A 216 2.51 -2.63 14.51
N LYS A 217 1.35 -3.12 14.97
CA LYS A 217 0.07 -2.95 14.29
C LYS A 217 -0.46 -1.51 14.39
N GLU A 218 -0.20 -0.83 15.51
CA GLU A 218 -0.63 0.55 15.72
C GLU A 218 0.18 1.54 14.87
N ASP A 219 1.50 1.36 14.79
CA ASP A 219 2.37 2.17 13.93
C ASP A 219 2.06 1.97 12.44
N LYS A 220 1.82 0.72 12.00
CA LYS A 220 1.38 0.44 10.63
C LYS A 220 0.01 1.05 10.33
N LYS A 221 -0.89 1.08 11.31
CA LYS A 221 -2.21 1.69 11.17
C LYS A 221 -2.10 3.21 11.01
N LYS A 222 -1.24 3.88 11.79
CA LYS A 222 -0.96 5.31 11.67
C LYS A 222 -0.39 5.63 10.28
N SER A 223 0.66 4.93 9.86
CA SER A 223 1.27 5.09 8.54
C SER A 223 0.29 4.85 7.39
N GLY A 224 -0.58 3.84 7.51
CA GLY A 224 -1.60 3.55 6.51
C GLY A 224 -2.67 4.63 6.38
N LEU A 225 -3.05 5.29 7.47
CA LEU A 225 -4.00 6.42 7.44
C LEU A 225 -3.37 7.66 6.80
N GLU A 226 -2.07 7.89 7.01
CA GLU A 226 -1.35 9.00 6.39
C GLU A 226 -1.26 8.86 4.87
N ILE A 227 -0.95 7.66 4.36
CA ILE A 227 -0.98 7.40 2.91
C ILE A 227 -2.35 7.73 2.32
N LEU A 228 -3.42 7.25 2.93
CA LEU A 228 -4.78 7.51 2.49
C LEU A 228 -5.11 9.01 2.51
N LYS A 229 -4.65 9.71 3.55
CA LYS A 229 -4.77 11.16 3.69
C LYS A 229 -4.06 11.90 2.55
N MET A 230 -2.84 11.49 2.19
CA MET A 230 -2.09 12.07 1.06
C MET A 230 -2.82 11.88 -0.28
N HIS A 231 -3.64 10.85 -0.39
CA HIS A 231 -4.53 10.59 -1.53
C HIS A 231 -5.94 11.16 -1.36
N GLY A 232 -6.16 12.03 -0.37
CA GLY A 232 -7.43 12.73 -0.16
C GLY A 232 -8.50 11.92 0.57
N ILE A 233 -8.20 10.75 1.15
CA ILE A 233 -9.14 10.00 1.99
C ILE A 233 -8.89 10.33 3.46
N MET A 234 -9.85 10.99 4.11
CA MET A 234 -9.75 11.43 5.49
C MET A 234 -10.56 10.53 6.42
N SER A 235 -9.94 10.07 7.50
CA SER A 235 -10.58 9.24 8.53
C SER A 235 -11.13 10.04 9.71
N TYR A 236 -10.60 11.23 9.95
CA TYR A 236 -11.03 12.16 11.00
C TYR A 236 -10.86 13.62 10.55
N ALA A 237 -11.50 14.54 11.24
CA ALA A 237 -11.39 15.98 10.96
C ALA A 237 -9.95 16.42 11.14
N GLN A 238 -9.41 17.07 10.12
CA GLN A 238 -8.08 17.64 10.18
C GLN A 238 -8.17 19.09 10.64
N THR A 239 -7.23 19.43 11.51
CA THR A 239 -7.09 20.77 12.04
C THR A 239 -5.63 21.17 11.96
N MET A 240 -5.38 22.41 11.63
CA MET A 240 -4.06 23.03 11.81
C MET A 240 -4.07 23.83 13.10
N GLU A 241 -3.03 23.67 13.89
CA GLU A 241 -2.93 24.28 15.22
C GLU A 241 -1.60 25.01 15.38
N TRP A 242 -1.67 26.22 15.94
CA TRP A 242 -0.50 27.01 16.23
C TRP A 242 -0.67 27.87 17.48
N LYS A 243 0.43 28.36 18.03
CA LYS A 243 0.52 29.30 19.14
C LYS A 243 1.60 30.34 18.80
N GLY A 244 1.22 31.61 18.81
CA GLY A 244 2.17 32.71 18.48
C GLY A 244 1.60 33.79 17.55
N PRO A 245 2.47 34.73 17.10
CA PRO A 245 2.07 35.92 16.38
C PRO A 245 1.76 35.67 14.92
N LEU A 246 0.53 35.19 14.63
CA LEU A 246 0.05 34.99 13.26
C LEU A 246 -1.26 35.70 13.04
N SER A 247 -1.34 36.49 11.96
CA SER A 247 -2.60 36.98 11.42
C SER A 247 -2.83 36.36 10.04
N TYR A 248 -4.05 35.94 9.79
CA TYR A 248 -4.45 35.35 8.50
C TYR A 248 -5.74 35.98 7.99
N ARG A 249 -5.95 35.94 6.69
CA ARG A 249 -7.15 36.40 6.02
C ARG A 249 -7.95 35.21 5.52
N ILE A 250 -9.27 35.26 5.69
CA ILE A 250 -10.20 34.31 5.08
C ILE A 250 -10.78 35.00 3.83
N ASP A 251 -10.48 34.46 2.64
CA ASP A 251 -10.80 35.07 1.35
C ASP A 251 -10.41 36.56 1.34
N ASP A 252 -11.26 37.43 0.81
CA ASP A 252 -11.08 38.90 0.84
C ASP A 252 -11.93 39.58 1.91
N THR A 253 -12.51 38.82 2.85
CA THR A 253 -13.56 39.31 3.74
C THR A 253 -13.05 39.78 5.09
N CYS A 254 -12.22 39.03 5.77
CA CYS A 254 -11.78 39.42 7.11
C CYS A 254 -10.34 38.98 7.40
N VAL A 255 -9.67 39.80 8.22
CA VAL A 255 -8.38 39.47 8.81
C VAL A 255 -8.58 39.06 10.28
N ILE A 256 -8.05 37.90 10.63
CA ILE A 256 -8.10 37.37 11.99
C ILE A 256 -6.68 37.43 12.57
N ASP A 257 -6.53 38.16 13.66
CA ASP A 257 -5.27 38.24 14.41
C ASP A 257 -5.32 37.27 15.59
N THR A 258 -4.44 36.29 15.59
CA THR A 258 -4.32 35.28 16.66
C THR A 258 -3.17 35.54 17.63
N SER A 259 -2.48 36.69 17.50
CA SER A 259 -1.33 37.04 18.33
C SER A 259 -1.67 37.15 19.83
N LYS A 260 -2.92 37.39 20.17
CA LYS A 260 -3.41 37.47 21.55
C LYS A 260 -3.97 36.16 22.09
N GLN A 261 -4.03 35.12 21.27
CA GLN A 261 -4.52 33.79 21.68
C GLN A 261 -3.34 32.97 22.29
N ILE A 262 -2.99 33.33 23.51
CA ILE A 262 -1.78 32.78 24.18
C ILE A 262 -1.84 31.26 24.42
N TYR A 263 -3.02 30.65 24.39
CA TYR A 263 -3.20 29.19 24.53
C TYR A 263 -3.26 28.46 23.19
N GLY A 264 -3.18 29.21 22.08
CA GLY A 264 -3.19 28.64 20.74
C GLY A 264 -4.49 28.81 19.97
N THR A 265 -4.41 28.55 18.67
CA THR A 265 -5.51 28.65 17.72
C THR A 265 -5.60 27.33 16.97
N ILE A 266 -6.83 26.85 16.78
CA ILE A 266 -7.13 25.67 15.95
C ILE A 266 -8.06 26.11 14.82
N ILE A 267 -7.68 25.83 13.57
CA ILE A 267 -8.56 26.00 12.42
C ILE A 267 -8.83 24.65 11.75
N ASN A 268 -10.04 24.49 11.25
CA ASN A 268 -10.41 23.31 10.49
C ASN A 268 -9.94 23.38 9.03
N THR A 269 -9.99 22.27 8.32
CA THR A 269 -9.56 22.17 6.92
C THR A 269 -10.33 23.11 5.98
N GLN A 270 -11.63 23.36 6.23
CA GLN A 270 -12.44 24.28 5.40
C GLN A 270 -11.96 25.71 5.55
N THR A 271 -11.73 26.16 6.79
CA THR A 271 -11.15 27.47 7.04
C THR A 271 -9.75 27.60 6.42
N LEU A 272 -8.93 26.54 6.54
CA LEU A 272 -7.57 26.54 6.00
C LEU A 272 -7.54 26.69 4.46
N GLU A 273 -8.53 26.13 3.75
CA GLU A 273 -8.66 26.27 2.30
C GLU A 273 -8.79 27.73 1.85
N HIS A 274 -9.52 28.49 2.63
CA HIS A 274 -9.82 29.90 2.37
C HIS A 274 -8.86 30.86 3.08
N ALA A 275 -7.97 30.31 3.94
CA ALA A 275 -7.03 31.11 4.71
C ALA A 275 -5.75 31.42 3.93
N SER A 276 -5.25 32.63 4.11
CA SER A 276 -3.91 33.02 3.68
C SER A 276 -3.22 33.80 4.80
N PRO A 277 -1.97 33.47 5.15
CA PRO A 277 -1.23 34.23 6.15
C PRO A 277 -0.97 35.64 5.66
N VAL A 278 -1.12 36.62 6.54
CA VAL A 278 -1.01 38.07 6.20
C VAL A 278 0.15 38.74 6.93
N SER A 279 0.35 38.39 8.22
CA SER A 279 1.37 39.02 9.05
C SER A 279 1.87 38.07 10.13
N LEU A 280 3.17 38.17 10.41
CA LEU A 280 3.85 37.57 11.57
C LEU A 280 4.61 38.68 12.30
N ALA A 281 3.89 39.69 12.77
CA ALA A 281 4.51 40.86 13.38
C ALA A 281 5.41 40.49 14.56
N GLY A 282 6.71 40.82 14.46
CA GLY A 282 7.69 40.54 15.51
C GLY A 282 8.21 39.11 15.56
N CYS A 283 7.72 38.20 14.73
CA CYS A 283 8.16 36.80 14.72
C CYS A 283 9.62 36.68 14.28
N LYS A 284 10.45 36.09 15.14
CA LYS A 284 11.87 35.81 14.89
C LYS A 284 12.11 34.30 14.65
N ARG A 285 11.14 33.47 15.01
CA ARG A 285 11.30 32.02 14.99
C ARG A 285 9.97 31.34 14.62
N ILE A 286 10.03 30.38 13.74
CA ILE A 286 8.93 29.45 13.44
C ILE A 286 9.41 28.07 13.84
N MET A 287 8.68 27.38 14.72
CA MET A 287 9.02 26.05 15.21
C MET A 287 7.88 25.08 14.98
N THR A 288 8.14 24.04 14.19
CA THR A 288 7.22 22.89 14.07
C THR A 288 7.57 21.86 15.13
N ILE A 289 6.56 21.30 15.82
CA ILE A 289 6.72 20.34 16.92
C ILE A 289 5.84 19.14 16.64
N GLU A 290 6.44 17.94 16.62
CA GLU A 290 5.75 16.71 16.19
C GLU A 290 4.81 16.19 17.27
N ASN A 291 5.26 16.14 18.50
CA ASN A 291 4.50 15.57 19.59
C ASN A 291 3.57 16.59 20.26
N LYS A 292 2.33 16.15 20.53
CA LYS A 292 1.30 17.02 21.12
C LYS A 292 1.63 17.49 22.53
N ALA A 293 2.17 16.62 23.39
CA ALA A 293 2.51 16.97 24.74
C ALA A 293 3.64 18.01 24.79
N ASN A 294 4.65 17.85 23.93
CA ASN A 294 5.73 18.81 23.79
C ASN A 294 5.25 20.16 23.26
N TYR A 295 4.34 20.16 22.25
CA TYR A 295 3.72 21.39 21.77
C TYR A 295 2.90 22.10 22.87
N GLU A 296 2.10 21.36 23.63
CA GLU A 296 1.30 21.93 24.74
C GLU A 296 2.18 22.50 25.85
N SER A 297 3.34 21.89 26.13
CA SER A 297 4.28 22.37 27.14
C SER A 297 4.97 23.69 26.79
N MET A 298 4.97 24.07 25.48
CA MET A 298 5.56 25.34 25.07
C MET A 298 4.74 26.51 25.59
N GLN A 299 5.39 27.38 26.34
CA GLN A 299 4.80 28.63 26.76
C GLN A 299 4.71 29.61 25.60
N TYR A 300 3.70 30.48 25.60
CA TYR A 300 3.56 31.52 24.61
C TYR A 300 4.80 32.44 24.61
N ASP A 301 5.30 32.71 23.40
CA ASP A 301 6.39 33.66 23.14
C ASP A 301 5.97 34.58 21.96
N GLU A 302 5.96 35.88 22.19
CA GLU A 302 5.59 36.87 21.17
C GLU A 302 6.51 36.89 19.93
N ASN A 303 7.73 36.31 20.04
CA ASN A 303 8.71 36.24 18.98
C ASN A 303 8.70 34.87 18.27
N THR A 304 7.92 33.88 18.73
CA THR A 304 7.94 32.51 18.20
C THR A 304 6.55 32.06 17.79
N LEU A 305 6.43 31.55 16.58
CA LEU A 305 5.27 30.82 16.11
C LEU A 305 5.52 29.32 16.26
N TYR A 306 4.84 28.69 17.22
CA TYR A 306 4.84 27.24 17.37
C TYR A 306 3.71 26.64 16.53
N ILE A 307 4.01 25.61 15.75
CA ILE A 307 3.04 24.91 14.88
C ILE A 307 3.07 23.43 15.26
N PHE A 308 1.91 22.89 15.63
CA PHE A 308 1.77 21.46 15.87
C PHE A 308 1.83 20.69 14.55
N CYS A 309 2.83 19.82 14.43
CA CYS A 309 3.04 18.95 13.28
C CYS A 309 2.62 17.53 13.66
N HIS A 310 1.39 17.17 13.35
CA HIS A 310 0.81 15.85 13.67
C HIS A 310 1.29 14.75 12.70
N GLY A 311 2.56 14.69 12.37
CA GLY A 311 3.17 13.87 11.33
C GLY A 311 3.38 14.67 10.03
N TYR A 312 3.10 14.07 8.87
CA TYR A 312 3.21 14.77 7.59
C TYR A 312 2.06 15.77 7.39
N PHE A 313 2.41 16.99 7.02
CA PHE A 313 1.43 18.00 6.65
C PHE A 313 0.68 17.63 5.37
N THR A 314 -0.63 17.89 5.33
CA THR A 314 -1.45 17.75 4.14
C THR A 314 -1.07 18.73 3.05
N PRO A 315 -1.43 18.49 1.78
CA PRO A 315 -1.19 19.45 0.70
C PRO A 315 -1.72 20.87 0.98
N LYS A 316 -2.86 21.00 1.69
CA LYS A 316 -3.44 22.30 2.07
C LYS A 316 -2.62 23.02 3.15
N GLU A 317 -2.16 22.27 4.15
CA GLU A 317 -1.25 22.79 5.18
C GLU A 317 0.09 23.19 4.56
N VAL A 318 0.65 22.35 3.69
CA VAL A 318 1.88 22.69 2.94
C VAL A 318 1.73 23.98 2.16
N TYR A 319 0.59 24.15 1.46
CA TYR A 319 0.32 25.37 0.70
C TYR A 319 0.24 26.61 1.59
N PHE A 320 -0.48 26.53 2.71
CA PHE A 320 -0.58 27.60 3.71
C PHE A 320 0.79 27.96 4.29
N LEU A 321 1.58 26.94 4.70
CA LEU A 321 2.89 27.12 5.29
C LEU A 321 3.92 27.67 4.29
N LYS A 322 3.84 27.29 3.02
CA LYS A 322 4.66 27.91 1.96
C LYS A 322 4.35 29.41 1.81
N LYS A 323 3.09 29.79 1.82
CA LYS A 323 2.72 31.22 1.81
C LYS A 323 3.23 31.95 3.03
N LEU A 324 3.19 31.31 4.20
CA LEU A 324 3.70 31.83 5.45
C LEU A 324 5.20 32.09 5.35
N SER A 325 5.98 31.20 4.74
CA SER A 325 7.43 31.40 4.55
C SER A 325 7.78 32.59 3.66
N LEU A 326 6.86 33.05 2.81
CA LEU A 326 7.11 34.21 1.93
C LEU A 326 6.91 35.57 2.61
N ILE A 327 6.17 35.61 3.72
CA ILE A 327 5.85 36.88 4.42
C ILE A 327 6.69 37.12 5.67
N VAL A 328 7.56 36.17 6.06
CA VAL A 328 8.46 36.32 7.20
C VAL A 328 9.72 37.11 6.85
N SER A 329 10.37 37.69 7.87
CA SER A 329 11.69 38.29 7.72
C SER A 329 12.74 37.29 7.22
N LYS A 330 13.71 37.74 6.43
CA LYS A 330 14.84 36.90 5.99
C LYS A 330 15.68 36.37 7.15
N GLU A 331 15.61 37.02 8.30
CA GLU A 331 16.31 36.69 9.53
C GLU A 331 15.51 35.70 10.42
N CYS A 332 14.29 35.34 10.01
CA CYS A 332 13.48 34.39 10.78
C CYS A 332 14.11 33.00 10.74
N GLU A 333 14.27 32.40 11.91
CA GLU A 333 14.76 31.05 12.08
C GLU A 333 13.61 30.06 11.88
N PHE A 334 13.86 28.95 11.16
CA PHE A 334 12.94 27.85 11.01
C PHE A 334 13.49 26.62 11.73
N LEU A 335 12.75 26.11 12.70
CA LEU A 335 13.16 25.01 13.57
C LEU A 335 12.14 23.87 13.51
N HIS A 336 12.62 22.65 13.69
CA HIS A 336 11.77 21.48 13.89
C HIS A 336 12.23 20.69 15.11
N TRP A 337 11.27 20.29 15.91
CA TRP A 337 11.48 19.39 17.05
C TRP A 337 10.58 18.16 16.85
N GLY A 338 11.20 17.01 16.64
CA GLY A 338 10.52 15.72 16.42
C GLY A 338 11.19 14.61 17.22
N ASP A 339 10.71 13.40 17.02
CA ASP A 339 11.30 12.19 17.57
C ASP A 339 12.70 11.95 17.02
N MET A 340 13.59 11.39 17.83
CA MET A 340 14.91 10.98 17.37
C MET A 340 14.86 9.50 16.96
N ASP A 341 14.17 9.28 15.83
CA ASP A 341 13.96 7.98 15.20
C ASP A 341 13.84 8.12 13.66
N PHE A 342 13.52 7.02 12.97
CA PHE A 342 13.33 7.03 11.51
C PHE A 342 12.16 7.93 11.08
N GLY A 343 11.07 7.94 11.84
CA GLY A 343 9.86 8.74 11.57
C GLY A 343 10.17 10.23 11.67
N GLY A 344 10.71 10.69 12.80
CA GLY A 344 11.04 12.09 13.03
C GLY A 344 12.09 12.62 12.05
N ILE A 345 13.12 11.82 11.70
CA ILE A 345 14.08 12.17 10.64
C ILE A 345 13.35 12.35 9.29
N SER A 346 12.44 11.47 8.94
CA SER A 346 11.70 11.54 7.67
C SER A 346 10.75 12.75 7.62
N ILE A 347 10.08 13.07 8.73
CA ILE A 347 9.22 14.25 8.86
C ILE A 347 10.04 15.54 8.75
N PHE A 348 11.19 15.60 9.44
CA PHE A 348 12.12 16.74 9.32
C PHE A 348 12.53 17.01 7.87
N LEU A 349 12.96 15.96 7.15
CA LEU A 349 13.37 16.08 5.75
C LEU A 349 12.19 16.52 4.86
N PHE A 350 11.01 15.95 5.07
CA PHE A 350 9.81 16.36 4.33
C PHE A 350 9.48 17.84 4.52
N ILE A 351 9.50 18.34 5.76
CA ILE A 351 9.23 19.76 6.06
C ILE A 351 10.30 20.64 5.42
N LYS A 352 11.58 20.24 5.52
CA LYS A 352 12.69 20.95 4.91
C LYS A 352 12.57 21.05 3.40
N ASP A 353 12.30 19.94 2.72
CA ASP A 353 12.27 19.90 1.26
C ASP A 353 11.00 20.50 0.67
N ARG A 354 9.89 20.36 1.38
CA ARG A 354 8.58 20.75 0.84
C ARG A 354 8.04 22.07 1.34
N ILE A 355 8.53 22.60 2.47
CA ILE A 355 7.92 23.77 3.12
C ILE A 355 8.98 24.84 3.45
N PHE A 356 9.97 24.51 4.29
CA PHE A 356 10.95 25.46 4.83
C PHE A 356 12.39 25.06 4.48
N GLU A 357 12.89 25.46 3.34
CA GLU A 357 14.25 25.12 2.87
C GLU A 357 15.36 25.36 3.91
N LYS A 358 15.21 26.42 4.72
CA LYS A 358 16.17 26.79 5.77
C LYS A 358 15.90 26.09 7.11
N LEU A 359 15.07 25.03 7.16
CA LEU A 359 14.74 24.33 8.39
C LEU A 359 15.99 23.74 9.05
N MET A 360 16.11 23.96 10.37
CA MET A 360 17.15 23.40 11.22
C MET A 360 16.56 22.52 12.31
N PRO A 361 17.25 21.45 12.70
CA PRO A 361 16.79 20.60 13.80
C PRO A 361 16.95 21.33 15.15
N TYR A 362 15.97 21.18 16.03
CA TYR A 362 15.99 21.70 17.39
C TYR A 362 15.88 20.53 18.37
N ARG A 363 16.81 20.39 19.29
CA ARG A 363 16.90 19.24 20.21
C ARG A 363 16.84 17.86 19.52
N MET A 364 17.41 17.79 18.34
CA MET A 364 17.57 16.56 17.55
C MET A 364 19.03 16.36 17.15
N GLY A 365 19.97 16.88 17.93
CA GLY A 365 21.41 16.67 17.73
C GLY A 365 21.92 15.46 18.50
N VAL A 366 23.17 15.06 18.21
CA VAL A 366 23.84 13.94 18.91
C VAL A 366 23.94 14.22 20.41
N ALA A 367 24.26 15.46 20.82
CA ALA A 367 24.37 15.84 22.23
C ALA A 367 23.02 15.64 22.97
N ASP A 368 21.90 16.04 22.34
CA ASP A 368 20.56 15.86 22.90
C ASP A 368 20.22 14.37 23.04
N PHE A 369 20.57 13.59 22.03
CA PHE A 369 20.36 12.15 22.00
C PHE A 369 21.15 11.44 23.11
N GLU A 370 22.44 11.76 23.27
CA GLU A 370 23.32 11.21 24.34
C GLU A 370 22.80 11.59 25.72
N GLU A 371 22.35 12.84 25.90
CA GLU A 371 21.77 13.29 27.17
C GLU A 371 20.51 12.49 27.51
N ALA A 372 19.64 12.26 26.52
CA ALA A 372 18.45 11.45 26.70
C ALA A 372 18.79 9.99 27.06
N LEU A 373 19.82 9.40 26.44
CA LEU A 373 20.28 8.06 26.78
C LEU A 373 20.79 7.97 28.23
N LYS A 374 21.51 8.99 28.72
CA LYS A 374 21.96 9.05 30.11
C LYS A 374 20.79 9.11 31.11
N LYS A 375 19.64 9.63 30.70
CA LYS A 375 18.41 9.68 31.49
C LYS A 375 17.52 8.42 31.32
N ASP A 376 18.06 7.37 30.68
CA ASP A 376 17.35 6.11 30.38
C ASP A 376 16.06 6.30 29.54
N ALA A 377 16.06 7.31 28.67
CA ALA A 377 14.94 7.58 27.78
C ALA A 377 14.97 6.75 26.48
N GLY A 378 16.01 5.89 26.29
CA GLY A 378 16.22 5.09 25.08
C GLY A 378 15.22 3.94 24.94
N ILE A 379 14.70 3.76 23.72
CA ILE A 379 13.85 2.64 23.32
C ILE A 379 14.65 1.77 22.34
N PRO A 380 14.63 0.44 22.44
CA PRO A 380 15.32 -0.45 21.50
C PRO A 380 14.92 -0.22 20.05
N LEU A 381 15.89 -0.08 19.16
CA LEU A 381 15.67 0.06 17.73
C LEU A 381 15.22 -1.28 17.12
N LYS A 382 14.09 -1.31 16.45
CA LYS A 382 13.58 -2.52 15.76
C LYS A 382 14.47 -2.86 14.55
N ALA A 383 14.75 -4.15 14.32
CA ALA A 383 15.63 -4.59 13.22
C ALA A 383 15.18 -4.08 11.84
N SER A 384 13.87 -4.10 11.56
CA SER A 384 13.29 -3.58 10.31
C SER A 384 13.50 -2.07 10.14
N THR A 385 13.42 -1.30 11.22
CA THR A 385 13.68 0.15 11.23
C THR A 385 15.17 0.44 11.07
N ARG A 386 16.04 -0.41 11.64
CA ARG A 386 17.49 -0.31 11.50
C ARG A 386 17.93 -0.37 10.03
N GLU A 387 17.43 -1.36 9.28
CA GLU A 387 17.74 -1.51 7.85
C GLU A 387 17.30 -0.31 7.02
N LYS A 388 16.13 0.26 7.32
CA LYS A 388 15.64 1.47 6.67
C LYS A 388 16.53 2.68 6.98
N LEU A 389 16.86 2.85 8.25
CA LEU A 389 17.69 3.96 8.71
C LEU A 389 19.09 3.91 8.08
N GLN A 390 19.68 2.71 7.93
CA GLN A 390 20.97 2.52 7.26
C GLN A 390 20.99 3.04 5.82
N LYS A 391 19.89 2.83 5.09
CA LYS A 391 19.75 3.24 3.68
C LYS A 391 19.33 4.71 3.50
N LYS A 392 18.83 5.36 4.58
CA LYS A 392 18.27 6.71 4.54
C LYS A 392 19.38 7.76 4.43
N ASP A 393 19.28 8.66 3.46
CA ASP A 393 19.99 9.92 3.50
C ASP A 393 19.31 10.85 4.53
N ALA A 394 20.00 11.14 5.61
CA ALA A 394 19.46 11.94 6.71
C ALA A 394 19.85 13.42 6.64
N GLY A 395 20.62 13.84 5.63
CA GLY A 395 21.01 15.22 5.43
C GLY A 395 21.65 15.83 6.70
N LEU A 396 21.06 16.90 7.25
CA LEU A 396 21.54 17.55 8.48
C LEU A 396 21.48 16.66 9.73
N LEU A 397 20.73 15.55 9.70
CA LEU A 397 20.58 14.61 10.80
C LEU A 397 21.44 13.33 10.64
N THR A 398 22.44 13.36 9.75
CA THR A 398 23.30 12.19 9.49
C THR A 398 24.02 11.73 10.75
N GLU A 399 24.59 12.65 11.55
CA GLU A 399 25.26 12.32 12.80
C GLU A 399 24.30 11.69 13.83
N LEU A 400 23.07 12.21 13.93
CA LEU A 400 22.02 11.61 14.77
C LEU A 400 21.67 10.20 14.30
N LYS A 401 21.49 10.00 12.99
CA LYS A 401 21.24 8.67 12.41
C LYS A 401 22.33 7.68 12.80
N GLU A 402 23.60 8.08 12.71
CA GLU A 402 24.73 7.22 13.08
C GLU A 402 24.70 6.89 14.58
N ALA A 403 24.45 7.86 15.45
CA ALA A 403 24.31 7.63 16.89
C ALA A 403 23.16 6.68 17.24
N ILE A 404 22.02 6.77 16.55
CA ILE A 404 20.91 5.83 16.69
C ILE A 404 21.34 4.41 16.29
N LEU A 405 22.03 4.26 15.15
CA LEU A 405 22.51 2.98 14.66
C LEU A 405 23.59 2.35 15.55
N GLU A 406 24.45 3.15 16.15
CA GLU A 406 25.51 2.69 17.06
C GLU A 406 24.96 2.24 18.40
N SER A 407 24.03 3.02 18.97
CA SER A 407 23.42 2.69 20.28
C SER A 407 22.35 1.63 20.22
N ASP A 408 21.82 1.32 19.03
CA ASP A 408 20.64 0.48 18.80
C ASP A 408 19.39 0.95 19.58
N LYS A 409 19.26 2.27 19.75
CA LYS A 409 18.17 2.92 20.49
C LYS A 409 17.62 4.12 19.73
N THR A 410 16.35 4.44 20.00
CA THR A 410 15.63 5.65 19.54
C THR A 410 15.10 6.41 20.73
N ILE A 411 14.72 7.67 20.57
CA ILE A 411 14.15 8.50 21.63
C ILE A 411 12.83 9.10 21.13
N GLU A 412 11.75 8.88 21.85
CA GLU A 412 10.50 9.59 21.67
C GLU A 412 10.56 10.98 22.32
N GLN A 413 10.00 11.96 21.67
CA GLN A 413 10.06 13.37 22.07
C GLN A 413 9.46 13.62 23.45
N GLU A 414 8.40 12.90 23.86
CA GLU A 414 7.78 12.99 25.19
C GLU A 414 8.74 12.68 26.33
N ARG A 415 9.72 11.81 26.09
CA ARG A 415 10.71 11.45 27.12
C ARG A 415 11.72 12.55 27.41
N LEU A 416 11.64 13.66 26.68
CA LEU A 416 12.49 14.84 26.87
C LEU A 416 11.79 15.93 27.69
N LEU A 417 10.53 15.75 28.09
CA LEU A 417 9.79 16.59 29.02
C LEU A 417 10.18 16.24 30.47
#